data_452a52a13883743681290372c6af9903
#
_entry.id   452a52a13883743681290372c6af9903
#
_cell.length_a   1.000
_cell.length_b   1.000
_cell.length_c   1.000
_cell.angle_alpha   90.00
_cell.angle_beta   90.00
_cell.angle_gamma   90.00
#
_symmetry.space_group_name_H-M   'P 1'
#
loop_
_entity.id
_entity.type
_entity.pdbx_description
1 polymer ?
#
loop_
_entity_poly.entity_id
_entity_poly.type
_entity_poly.pdbx_seq_one_letter_code
_entity_poly.pdbx_strand_id
1 'polypeptide(L)'
;MSKQIKIGRTDPLRKLVCAALFVALAYLMRFFLHFNVLFLTFELKDAIITIGGLFLGPLYALGMSLTVALLELVTISDTGLYGFLMNFLAVATLSVASSLIYKYRKTFRGAIFGLTLGATCMVAVMMLANLVITPLYMGATAQEVIALIPTLLLPFNLIKAVMNTAVVLLLYKPVTNALSRVGLLKKEVHTAYDRRSLMLAAFAVVLLVLGALAFVFFLHGNIDLWS
;
A
#
# COMPACT_ATOMS: atom_id res chain seq x y z
N MET A 1 3.26 -16.59 -23.27
CA MET A 1 2.51 -17.41 -22.27
C MET A 1 2.92 -16.93 -20.86
N SER A 2 1.99 -16.44 -20.08
CA SER A 2 2.24 -15.97 -18.72
C SER A 2 2.28 -17.17 -17.77
N LYS A 3 3.47 -17.51 -17.22
CA LYS A 3 3.61 -18.59 -16.22
C LYS A 3 2.86 -18.20 -14.94
N GLN A 4 1.90 -19.03 -14.54
CA GLN A 4 1.19 -18.86 -13.27
C GLN A 4 2.10 -19.25 -12.10
N ILE A 5 2.11 -18.43 -11.06
CA ILE A 5 2.80 -18.70 -9.80
C ILE A 5 1.96 -19.72 -9.01
N LYS A 6 2.45 -20.96 -8.88
CA LYS A 6 1.82 -21.97 -8.04
C LYS A 6 2.30 -21.81 -6.60
N ILE A 7 1.40 -21.37 -5.72
CA ILE A 7 1.62 -21.38 -4.27
C ILE A 7 1.50 -22.86 -3.82
N GLY A 8 2.57 -23.42 -3.27
CA GLY A 8 2.56 -24.77 -2.70
C GLY A 8 1.52 -24.87 -1.56
N ARG A 9 1.17 -26.11 -1.15
CA ARG A 9 0.45 -26.36 0.09
C ARG A 9 1.42 -26.01 1.23
N THR A 10 1.46 -24.73 1.60
CA THR A 10 2.37 -24.22 2.63
C THR A 10 1.71 -24.38 3.98
N ASP A 11 2.48 -24.86 4.92
CA ASP A 11 2.14 -24.94 6.33
C ASP A 11 1.55 -23.60 6.82
N PRO A 12 0.38 -23.57 7.46
CA PRO A 12 -0.23 -22.33 7.94
C PRO A 12 0.71 -21.55 8.88
N LEU A 13 1.55 -22.25 9.63
CA LEU A 13 2.57 -21.65 10.49
C LEU A 13 3.59 -20.83 9.69
N ARG A 14 4.07 -21.34 8.56
CA ARG A 14 5.02 -20.60 7.70
C ARG A 14 4.41 -19.33 7.13
N LYS A 15 3.13 -19.36 6.76
CA LYS A 15 2.41 -18.15 6.30
C LYS A 15 2.27 -17.13 7.41
N LEU A 16 1.98 -17.59 8.63
CA LEU A 16 1.85 -16.71 9.80
C LEU A 16 3.19 -16.03 10.13
N VAL A 17 4.29 -16.79 10.14
CA VAL A 17 5.65 -16.25 10.34
C VAL A 17 6.01 -15.22 9.27
N CYS A 18 5.70 -15.50 8.00
CA CYS A 18 5.93 -14.53 6.93
C CYS A 18 5.04 -13.29 7.08
N ALA A 19 3.77 -13.43 7.48
CA ALA A 19 2.91 -12.30 7.75
C ALA A 19 3.48 -11.43 8.88
N ALA A 20 3.97 -12.03 9.96
CA ALA A 20 4.62 -11.33 11.06
C ALA A 20 5.88 -10.56 10.60
N LEU A 21 6.69 -11.14 9.70
CA LEU A 21 7.85 -10.47 9.12
C LEU A 21 7.44 -9.28 8.24
N PHE A 22 6.37 -9.40 7.44
CA PHE A 22 5.83 -8.28 6.67
C PHE A 22 5.30 -7.16 7.58
N VAL A 23 4.61 -7.51 8.68
CA VAL A 23 4.16 -6.54 9.69
C VAL A 23 5.35 -5.83 10.32
N ALA A 24 6.37 -6.55 10.77
CA ALA A 24 7.57 -5.96 11.36
C ALA A 24 8.29 -5.03 10.37
N LEU A 25 8.45 -5.45 9.11
CA LEU A 25 9.08 -4.64 8.08
C LEU A 25 8.25 -3.39 7.76
N ALA A 26 6.93 -3.52 7.64
CA ALA A 26 6.03 -2.39 7.40
C ALA A 26 6.08 -1.38 8.55
N TYR A 27 6.06 -1.87 9.79
CA TYR A 27 6.18 -1.03 10.98
C TYR A 27 7.52 -0.31 11.04
N LEU A 28 8.65 -0.99 10.74
CA LEU A 28 9.96 -0.34 10.64
C LEU A 28 10.00 0.73 9.54
N MET A 29 9.38 0.48 8.37
CA MET A 29 9.31 1.47 7.29
C MET A 29 8.56 2.74 7.70
N ARG A 30 7.64 2.66 8.66
CA ARG A 30 6.97 3.84 9.22
C ARG A 30 7.95 4.82 9.86
N PHE A 31 9.03 4.34 10.50
CA PHE A 31 10.03 5.21 11.11
C PHE A 31 10.97 5.89 10.11
N PHE A 32 11.31 5.18 9.02
CA PHE A 32 12.32 5.66 8.08
C PHE A 32 11.74 6.43 6.90
N LEU A 33 10.52 6.08 6.47
CA LEU A 33 9.93 6.57 5.22
C LEU A 33 8.47 7.01 5.42
N HIS A 34 8.31 8.09 6.18
CA HIS A 34 7.03 8.78 6.31
C HIS A 34 7.21 10.28 6.11
N PHE A 35 6.19 10.90 5.52
CA PHE A 35 6.15 12.34 5.29
C PHE A 35 4.75 12.84 5.66
N ASN A 36 4.69 13.87 6.49
CA ASN A 36 3.43 14.49 6.87
C ASN A 36 3.10 15.65 5.93
N VAL A 37 1.84 15.73 5.53
CA VAL A 37 1.27 16.83 4.78
C VAL A 37 0.04 17.31 5.53
N LEU A 38 0.17 18.39 6.28
CA LEU A 38 -0.86 18.84 7.21
C LEU A 38 -1.21 17.68 8.18
N PHE A 39 -2.46 17.23 8.18
CA PHE A 39 -2.96 16.11 8.97
C PHE A 39 -2.89 14.75 8.22
N LEU A 40 -2.36 14.73 7.00
CA LEU A 40 -2.25 13.52 6.17
C LEU A 40 -0.83 12.96 6.22
N THR A 41 -0.69 11.65 6.33
CA THR A 41 0.62 10.99 6.35
C THR A 41 0.81 10.12 5.12
N PHE A 42 1.89 10.40 4.39
CA PHE A 42 2.37 9.55 3.31
C PHE A 42 3.31 8.49 3.86
N GLU A 43 3.07 7.22 3.53
CA GLU A 43 3.82 6.08 4.06
C GLU A 43 4.01 5.01 3.00
N LEU A 44 5.21 4.43 2.96
CA LEU A 44 5.52 3.29 2.08
C LEU A 44 5.21 1.93 2.72
N LYS A 45 4.80 1.89 3.99
CA LYS A 45 4.39 0.65 4.69
C LYS A 45 3.22 -0.04 3.99
N ASP A 46 2.32 0.74 3.37
CA ASP A 46 1.13 0.23 2.68
C ASP A 46 1.55 -0.69 1.51
N ALA A 47 2.64 -0.37 0.82
CA ALA A 47 3.21 -1.21 -0.23
C ALA A 47 3.73 -2.55 0.34
N ILE A 48 4.37 -2.53 1.51
CA ILE A 48 4.89 -3.75 2.16
C ILE A 48 3.75 -4.69 2.55
N ILE A 49 2.69 -4.16 3.15
CA ILE A 49 1.50 -4.95 3.51
C ILE A 49 0.80 -5.46 2.24
N THR A 50 0.68 -4.62 1.21
CA THR A 50 0.02 -5.00 -0.05
C THR A 50 0.77 -6.14 -0.74
N ILE A 51 2.09 -6.07 -0.84
CA ILE A 51 2.87 -7.16 -1.46
C ILE A 51 2.80 -8.45 -0.63
N GLY A 52 2.83 -8.36 0.70
CA GLY A 52 2.59 -9.50 1.58
C GLY A 52 1.22 -10.13 1.31
N GLY A 53 0.18 -9.30 1.19
CA GLY A 53 -1.18 -9.73 0.86
C GLY A 53 -1.30 -10.42 -0.50
N LEU A 54 -0.62 -9.94 -1.55
CA LEU A 54 -0.62 -10.59 -2.86
C LEU A 54 -0.17 -12.06 -2.77
N PHE A 55 0.85 -12.36 -1.98
CA PHE A 55 1.41 -13.72 -1.87
C PHE A 55 0.74 -14.58 -0.81
N LEU A 56 0.36 -14.02 0.33
CA LEU A 56 -0.25 -14.76 1.44
C LEU A 56 -1.78 -14.87 1.30
N GLY A 57 -2.41 -13.89 0.64
CA GLY A 57 -3.84 -13.84 0.38
C GLY A 57 -4.57 -12.75 1.17
N PRO A 58 -5.86 -12.50 0.83
CA PRO A 58 -6.62 -11.35 1.32
C PRO A 58 -6.88 -11.36 2.83
N LEU A 59 -7.07 -12.53 3.44
CA LEU A 59 -7.22 -12.64 4.90
C LEU A 59 -5.97 -12.24 5.65
N TYR A 60 -4.79 -12.63 5.14
CA TYR A 60 -3.51 -12.18 5.71
C TYR A 60 -3.30 -10.69 5.47
N ALA A 61 -3.69 -10.17 4.30
CA ALA A 61 -3.65 -8.73 4.02
C ALA A 61 -4.45 -7.94 5.05
N LEU A 62 -5.69 -8.35 5.33
CA LEU A 62 -6.55 -7.73 6.34
C LEU A 62 -5.93 -7.81 7.74
N GLY A 63 -5.46 -9.00 8.14
CA GLY A 63 -4.83 -9.21 9.45
C GLY A 63 -3.56 -8.38 9.63
N MET A 64 -2.69 -8.33 8.62
CA MET A 64 -1.48 -7.50 8.64
C MET A 64 -1.81 -6.01 8.71
N SER A 65 -2.80 -5.53 7.94
CA SER A 65 -3.27 -4.14 7.96
C SER A 65 -3.77 -3.74 9.35
N LEU A 66 -4.58 -4.60 9.98
CA LEU A 66 -5.10 -4.37 11.32
C LEU A 66 -3.98 -4.35 12.36
N THR A 67 -3.07 -5.32 12.30
CA THR A 67 -1.96 -5.43 13.27
C THR A 67 -1.03 -4.22 13.21
N VAL A 68 -0.65 -3.77 12.00
CA VAL A 68 0.21 -2.58 11.86
C VAL A 68 -0.51 -1.33 12.36
N ALA A 69 -1.79 -1.13 11.99
CA ALA A 69 -2.55 0.01 12.45
C ALA A 69 -2.73 0.04 13.98
N LEU A 70 -2.93 -1.13 14.61
CA LEU A 70 -2.99 -1.24 16.07
C LEU A 70 -1.63 -0.94 16.74
N LEU A 71 -0.53 -1.44 16.17
CA LEU A 71 0.81 -1.12 16.66
C LEU A 71 1.07 0.39 16.61
N GLU A 72 0.70 1.04 15.52
CA GLU A 72 0.84 2.49 15.38
C GLU A 72 -0.03 3.26 16.37
N LEU A 73 -1.28 2.81 16.57
CA LEU A 73 -2.19 3.44 17.53
C LEU A 73 -1.59 3.48 18.93
N VAL A 74 -0.94 2.39 19.34
CA VAL A 74 -0.41 2.25 20.71
C VAL A 74 0.95 2.94 20.88
N THR A 75 1.72 3.12 19.82
CA THR A 75 3.13 3.51 19.93
C THR A 75 3.44 4.92 19.42
N ILE A 76 2.86 5.33 18.28
CA ILE A 76 3.32 6.53 17.54
C ILE A 76 2.18 7.40 16.99
N SER A 77 0.92 7.11 17.34
CA SER A 77 -0.21 7.85 16.78
C SER A 77 -0.44 9.18 17.49
N ASP A 78 -0.27 10.28 16.78
CA ASP A 78 -0.63 11.62 17.25
C ASP A 78 -2.12 11.94 17.04
N THR A 79 -2.80 11.18 16.15
CA THR A 79 -4.21 11.38 15.75
C THR A 79 -5.18 10.40 16.42
N GLY A 80 -4.67 9.51 17.28
CA GLY A 80 -5.45 8.56 18.06
C GLY A 80 -6.33 7.63 17.20
N LEU A 81 -7.56 7.41 17.65
CA LEU A 81 -8.50 6.50 16.98
C LEU A 81 -8.87 6.93 15.56
N TYR A 82 -8.92 8.24 15.28
CA TYR A 82 -9.24 8.72 13.93
C TYR A 82 -8.15 8.35 12.93
N GLY A 83 -6.89 8.57 13.29
CA GLY A 83 -5.74 8.15 12.48
C GLY A 83 -5.66 6.63 12.30
N PHE A 84 -5.92 5.87 13.37
CA PHE A 84 -6.01 4.41 13.29
C PHE A 84 -7.04 3.97 12.24
N LEU A 85 -8.28 4.50 12.29
CA LEU A 85 -9.34 4.14 11.36
C LEU A 85 -8.97 4.51 9.93
N MET A 86 -8.45 5.72 9.71
CA MET A 86 -8.05 6.18 8.37
C MET A 86 -6.91 5.34 7.79
N ASN A 87 -5.86 5.07 8.58
CA ASN A 87 -4.74 4.24 8.16
C ASN A 87 -5.18 2.80 7.89
N PHE A 88 -5.96 2.20 8.78
CA PHE A 88 -6.49 0.86 8.59
C PHE A 88 -7.34 0.75 7.32
N LEU A 89 -8.27 1.67 7.09
CA LEU A 89 -9.14 1.68 5.90
C LEU A 89 -8.32 1.80 4.61
N ALA A 90 -7.33 2.70 4.57
CA ALA A 90 -6.48 2.90 3.41
C ALA A 90 -5.70 1.62 3.06
N VAL A 91 -4.94 1.09 4.04
CA VAL A 91 -4.09 -0.09 3.85
C VAL A 91 -4.92 -1.34 3.56
N ALA A 92 -5.99 -1.56 4.35
CA ALA A 92 -6.86 -2.73 4.17
C ALA A 92 -7.52 -2.72 2.79
N THR A 93 -8.06 -1.58 2.35
CA THR A 93 -8.73 -1.50 1.04
C THR A 93 -7.74 -1.77 -0.09
N LEU A 94 -6.57 -1.12 -0.09
CA LEU A 94 -5.54 -1.34 -1.11
C LEU A 94 -5.09 -2.80 -1.12
N SER A 95 -4.72 -3.35 0.03
CA SER A 95 -4.10 -4.67 0.13
C SER A 95 -5.09 -5.81 -0.10
N VAL A 96 -6.30 -5.73 0.47
CA VAL A 96 -7.33 -6.77 0.33
C VAL A 96 -7.89 -6.80 -1.08
N ALA A 97 -8.27 -5.65 -1.66
CA ALA A 97 -8.80 -5.60 -3.02
C ALA A 97 -7.77 -6.11 -4.05
N SER A 98 -6.50 -5.66 -3.94
CA SER A 98 -5.41 -6.13 -4.79
C SER A 98 -5.20 -7.65 -4.65
N SER A 99 -5.21 -8.17 -3.42
CA SER A 99 -4.99 -9.58 -3.12
C SER A 99 -6.15 -10.47 -3.60
N LEU A 100 -7.39 -10.01 -3.49
CA LEU A 100 -8.56 -10.73 -3.99
C LEU A 100 -8.45 -10.99 -5.49
N ILE A 101 -8.10 -9.97 -6.25
CA ILE A 101 -7.94 -10.11 -7.70
C ILE A 101 -6.76 -10.98 -8.04
N TYR A 102 -5.63 -10.76 -7.40
CA TYR A 102 -4.41 -11.54 -7.61
C TYR A 102 -4.61 -13.03 -7.27
N LYS A 103 -5.46 -13.37 -6.29
CA LYS A 103 -5.80 -14.75 -5.93
C LYS A 103 -6.32 -15.55 -7.12
N TYR A 104 -7.09 -14.91 -8.03
CA TYR A 104 -7.65 -15.56 -9.22
C TYR A 104 -6.68 -15.57 -10.40
N ARG A 105 -5.78 -14.60 -10.49
CA ARG A 105 -4.81 -14.49 -11.58
C ARG A 105 -3.40 -14.27 -11.04
N LYS A 106 -2.75 -15.34 -10.55
CA LYS A 106 -1.40 -15.33 -9.97
C LYS A 106 -0.31 -15.12 -11.02
N THR A 107 -0.39 -14.01 -11.73
CA THR A 107 0.56 -13.59 -12.75
C THR A 107 0.94 -12.15 -12.52
N PHE A 108 2.06 -11.70 -13.09
CA PHE A 108 2.45 -10.30 -12.99
C PHE A 108 1.39 -9.34 -13.56
N ARG A 109 0.71 -9.71 -14.67
CA ARG A 109 -0.42 -8.93 -15.20
C ARG A 109 -1.61 -8.92 -14.24
N GLY A 110 -1.87 -10.03 -13.56
CA GLY A 110 -2.87 -10.11 -12.49
C GLY A 110 -2.54 -9.21 -11.30
N ALA A 111 -1.25 -9.08 -10.95
CA ALA A 111 -0.80 -8.14 -9.94
C ALA A 111 -1.06 -6.68 -10.37
N ILE A 112 -0.69 -6.31 -11.60
CA ILE A 112 -0.95 -4.95 -12.12
C ILE A 112 -2.45 -4.63 -12.07
N PHE A 113 -3.30 -5.51 -12.62
CA PHE A 113 -4.74 -5.30 -12.62
C PHE A 113 -5.32 -5.22 -11.21
N GLY A 114 -4.86 -6.11 -10.31
CA GLY A 114 -5.26 -6.11 -8.91
C GLY A 114 -4.87 -4.81 -8.19
N LEU A 115 -3.65 -4.34 -8.40
CA LEU A 115 -3.15 -3.11 -7.82
C LEU A 115 -3.88 -1.88 -8.35
N THR A 116 -4.15 -1.81 -9.65
CA THR A 116 -4.92 -0.69 -10.25
C THR A 116 -6.32 -0.62 -9.63
N LEU A 117 -7.04 -1.75 -9.56
CA LEU A 117 -8.37 -1.75 -8.97
C LEU A 117 -8.31 -1.50 -7.45
N GLY A 118 -7.34 -2.08 -6.74
CA GLY A 118 -7.14 -1.83 -5.31
C GLY A 118 -6.85 -0.36 -5.01
N ALA A 119 -6.01 0.29 -5.82
CA ALA A 119 -5.71 1.71 -5.74
C ALA A 119 -6.96 2.57 -5.98
N THR A 120 -7.76 2.26 -7.01
CA THR A 120 -9.02 2.96 -7.28
C THR A 120 -10.01 2.80 -6.13
N CYS A 121 -10.20 1.59 -5.63
CA CYS A 121 -11.05 1.33 -4.47
C CYS A 121 -10.58 2.09 -3.23
N MET A 122 -9.26 2.10 -2.97
CA MET A 122 -8.68 2.82 -1.83
C MET A 122 -8.96 4.32 -1.92
N VAL A 123 -8.73 4.95 -3.09
CA VAL A 123 -9.03 6.37 -3.28
C VAL A 123 -10.52 6.65 -3.04
N ALA A 124 -11.43 5.84 -3.60
CA ALA A 124 -12.87 6.01 -3.41
C ALA A 124 -13.28 5.87 -1.92
N VAL A 125 -12.80 4.82 -1.25
CA VAL A 125 -13.07 4.60 0.19
C VAL A 125 -12.51 5.75 1.03
N MET A 126 -11.31 6.24 0.70
CA MET A 126 -10.71 7.35 1.44
C MET A 126 -11.46 8.67 1.22
N MET A 127 -12.04 8.92 0.04
CA MET A 127 -12.92 10.09 -0.14
C MET A 127 -14.16 10.00 0.77
N LEU A 128 -14.81 8.85 0.81
CA LEU A 128 -15.96 8.63 1.69
C LEU A 128 -15.58 8.71 3.19
N ALA A 129 -14.46 8.07 3.57
CA ALA A 129 -13.98 8.11 4.94
C ALA A 129 -13.62 9.53 5.41
N ASN A 130 -13.00 10.34 4.55
CA ASN A 130 -12.70 11.74 4.87
C ASN A 130 -13.97 12.57 5.09
N LEU A 131 -15.06 12.34 4.33
CA LEU A 131 -16.33 13.04 4.54
C LEU A 131 -16.95 12.78 5.92
N VAL A 132 -16.68 11.62 6.51
CA VAL A 132 -17.24 11.21 7.80
C VAL A 132 -16.28 11.46 8.96
N ILE A 133 -15.01 11.08 8.80
CA ILE A 133 -14.02 11.05 9.89
C ILE A 133 -13.34 12.42 10.05
N THR A 134 -12.99 13.10 8.96
CA THR A 134 -12.25 14.36 9.02
C THR A 134 -13.02 15.48 9.73
N PRO A 135 -14.35 15.66 9.54
CA PRO A 135 -15.13 16.63 10.33
C PRO A 135 -15.05 16.36 11.83
N LEU A 136 -15.11 15.08 12.23
CA LEU A 136 -15.05 14.68 13.65
C LEU A 136 -13.67 14.93 14.25
N TYR A 137 -12.61 14.74 13.46
CA TYR A 137 -11.24 14.95 13.89
C TYR A 137 -10.87 16.43 13.98
N MET A 138 -11.24 17.22 12.97
CA MET A 138 -10.88 18.65 12.86
C MET A 138 -11.87 19.59 13.53
N GLY A 139 -13.06 19.12 13.95
CA GLY A 139 -14.15 19.98 14.38
C GLY A 139 -14.70 20.87 13.25
N ALA A 140 -14.45 20.48 11.99
CA ALA A 140 -14.86 21.21 10.80
C ALA A 140 -16.27 20.81 10.36
N THR A 141 -16.90 21.67 9.54
CA THR A 141 -18.19 21.33 8.91
C THR A 141 -17.96 20.39 7.72
N ALA A 142 -18.98 19.62 7.36
CA ALA A 142 -18.92 18.76 6.17
C ALA A 142 -18.65 19.57 4.88
N GLN A 143 -19.14 20.82 4.80
CA GLN A 143 -18.91 21.70 3.65
C GLN A 143 -17.46 22.12 3.50
N GLU A 144 -16.76 22.41 4.60
CA GLU A 144 -15.32 22.71 4.60
C GLU A 144 -14.52 21.50 4.13
N VAL A 145 -14.85 20.30 4.59
CA VAL A 145 -14.17 19.06 4.13
C VAL A 145 -14.45 18.78 2.66
N ILE A 146 -15.68 19.02 2.15
CA ILE A 146 -15.99 18.89 0.73
C ILE A 146 -15.12 19.84 -0.11
N ALA A 147 -14.88 21.05 0.34
CA ALA A 147 -14.00 22.01 -0.34
C ALA A 147 -12.53 21.52 -0.38
N LEU A 148 -12.07 20.73 0.61
CA LEU A 148 -10.74 20.14 0.63
C LEU A 148 -10.58 18.93 -0.30
N ILE A 149 -11.68 18.32 -0.77
CA ILE A 149 -11.59 17.13 -1.62
C ILE A 149 -10.78 17.41 -2.90
N PRO A 150 -11.14 18.38 -3.77
CA PRO A 150 -10.42 18.59 -5.02
C PRO A 150 -9.02 19.18 -4.81
N THR A 151 -8.79 19.93 -3.76
CA THR A 151 -7.57 20.70 -3.53
C THR A 151 -6.51 19.93 -2.74
N LEU A 152 -6.91 19.07 -1.82
CA LEU A 152 -5.99 18.37 -0.90
C LEU A 152 -6.23 16.85 -0.88
N LEU A 153 -7.44 16.41 -0.54
CA LEU A 153 -7.70 15.01 -0.20
C LEU A 153 -7.58 14.08 -1.41
N LEU A 154 -8.15 14.44 -2.55
CA LEU A 154 -8.10 13.64 -3.76
C LEU A 154 -6.69 13.58 -4.37
N PRO A 155 -5.97 14.70 -4.60
CA PRO A 155 -4.60 14.66 -5.08
C PRO A 155 -3.67 13.85 -4.18
N PHE A 156 -3.75 14.04 -2.86
CA PHE A 156 -2.95 13.31 -1.90
C PHE A 156 -3.17 11.79 -2.00
N ASN A 157 -4.44 11.33 -1.96
CA ASN A 157 -4.74 9.90 -2.01
C ASN A 157 -4.40 9.28 -3.37
N LEU A 158 -4.52 10.02 -4.48
CA LEU A 158 -4.07 9.58 -5.80
C LEU A 158 -2.55 9.38 -5.82
N ILE A 159 -1.78 10.36 -5.35
CA ILE A 159 -0.32 10.26 -5.26
C ILE A 159 0.08 9.08 -4.37
N LYS A 160 -0.52 8.95 -3.18
CA LYS A 160 -0.29 7.84 -2.25
C LYS A 160 -0.57 6.49 -2.92
N ALA A 161 -1.68 6.35 -3.64
CA ALA A 161 -2.06 5.13 -4.35
C ALA A 161 -1.06 4.78 -5.47
N VAL A 162 -0.68 5.74 -6.29
CA VAL A 162 0.27 5.55 -7.40
C VAL A 162 1.64 5.15 -6.87
N MET A 163 2.16 5.86 -5.88
CA MET A 163 3.49 5.59 -5.31
C MET A 163 3.54 4.21 -4.63
N ASN A 164 2.56 3.86 -3.81
CA ASN A 164 2.50 2.54 -3.20
C ASN A 164 2.38 1.42 -4.25
N THR A 165 1.56 1.62 -5.29
CA THR A 165 1.46 0.68 -6.42
C THR A 165 2.80 0.51 -7.14
N ALA A 166 3.52 1.59 -7.40
CA ALA A 166 4.83 1.56 -8.04
C ALA A 166 5.86 0.80 -7.19
N VAL A 167 5.89 1.03 -5.88
CA VAL A 167 6.77 0.30 -4.95
C VAL A 167 6.44 -1.19 -4.94
N VAL A 168 5.16 -1.57 -4.89
CA VAL A 168 4.74 -2.98 -4.97
C VAL A 168 5.24 -3.62 -6.27
N LEU A 169 5.10 -2.95 -7.41
CA LEU A 169 5.55 -3.47 -8.71
C LEU A 169 7.07 -3.64 -8.76
N LEU A 170 7.83 -2.71 -8.21
CA LEU A 170 9.30 -2.80 -8.08
C LEU A 170 9.72 -3.97 -7.20
N LEU A 171 9.08 -4.12 -6.06
CA LEU A 171 9.39 -5.17 -5.08
C LEU A 171 8.81 -6.54 -5.46
N TYR A 172 7.90 -6.61 -6.41
CA TYR A 172 7.22 -7.86 -6.78
C TYR A 172 8.20 -8.99 -7.10
N LYS A 173 9.20 -8.75 -7.96
CA LYS A 173 10.20 -9.76 -8.34
C LYS A 173 11.18 -10.13 -7.21
N PRO A 174 11.85 -9.16 -6.55
CA PRO A 174 12.70 -9.46 -5.41
C PRO A 174 11.97 -10.29 -4.35
N VAL A 175 10.75 -9.90 -3.99
CA VAL A 175 9.95 -10.62 -2.98
C VAL A 175 9.53 -12.00 -3.49
N THR A 176 9.11 -12.16 -4.75
CA THR A 176 8.81 -13.47 -5.34
C THR A 176 10.03 -14.41 -5.23
N ASN A 177 11.22 -13.91 -5.55
CA ASN A 177 12.45 -14.70 -5.47
C ASN A 177 12.80 -15.08 -4.02
N ALA A 178 12.64 -14.14 -3.08
CA ALA A 178 12.87 -14.40 -1.66
C ALA A 178 11.89 -15.46 -1.12
N LEU A 179 10.59 -15.32 -1.41
CA LEU A 179 9.57 -16.28 -0.99
C LEU A 179 9.74 -17.68 -1.63
N SER A 180 10.29 -17.74 -2.85
CA SER A 180 10.65 -19.01 -3.49
C SER A 180 11.81 -19.70 -2.78
N ARG A 181 12.81 -18.94 -2.33
CA ARG A 181 13.97 -19.49 -1.58
C ARG A 181 13.56 -20.09 -0.24
N VAL A 182 12.59 -19.48 0.46
CA VAL A 182 12.07 -20.02 1.73
C VAL A 182 10.98 -21.09 1.54
N GLY A 183 10.72 -21.52 0.29
CA GLY A 183 9.80 -22.61 -0.02
C GLY A 183 8.31 -22.28 0.08
N LEU A 184 7.95 -21.02 0.20
CA LEU A 184 6.56 -20.56 0.17
C LEU A 184 5.94 -20.56 -1.22
N LEU A 185 6.77 -20.37 -2.25
CA LEU A 185 6.39 -20.48 -3.65
C LEU A 185 7.10 -21.66 -4.30
N LYS A 186 6.43 -22.38 -5.21
CA LYS A 186 7.10 -23.47 -5.95
C LYS A 186 8.23 -22.91 -6.80
N LYS A 187 9.37 -23.61 -6.81
CA LYS A 187 10.67 -23.24 -7.39
C LYS A 187 10.69 -22.93 -8.90
N GLU A 188 9.56 -23.04 -9.59
CA GLU A 188 9.47 -22.82 -11.04
C GLU A 188 9.43 -21.32 -11.44
N VAL A 189 9.52 -20.41 -10.49
CA VAL A 189 9.42 -18.98 -10.76
C VAL A 189 10.78 -18.29 -10.60
N HIS A 190 11.83 -18.86 -11.20
CA HIS A 190 12.98 -18.03 -11.56
C HIS A 190 12.57 -17.13 -12.73
N THR A 191 11.95 -16.01 -12.43
CA THR A 191 11.76 -14.97 -13.43
C THR A 191 13.11 -14.31 -13.69
N ALA A 192 13.84 -14.84 -14.69
CA ALA A 192 14.92 -14.07 -15.28
C ALA A 192 14.40 -12.67 -15.62
N TYR A 193 15.24 -11.66 -15.48
CA TYR A 193 14.89 -10.29 -15.88
C TYR A 193 14.72 -10.30 -17.40
N ASP A 194 13.48 -10.54 -17.85
CA ASP A 194 13.08 -10.39 -19.24
C ASP A 194 12.96 -8.91 -19.57
N ARG A 195 13.22 -8.52 -20.81
CA ARG A 195 13.17 -7.14 -21.34
C ARG A 195 11.87 -6.43 -20.92
N ARG A 196 10.73 -7.16 -20.92
CA ARG A 196 9.44 -6.65 -20.47
C ARG A 196 9.41 -6.30 -18.98
N SER A 197 10.08 -7.08 -18.14
CA SER A 197 10.10 -6.81 -16.71
C SER A 197 11.03 -5.64 -16.36
N LEU A 198 12.06 -5.43 -17.17
CA LEU A 198 12.93 -4.25 -17.05
C LEU A 198 12.18 -2.98 -17.43
N MET A 199 11.40 -3.02 -18.55
CA MET A 199 10.54 -1.89 -18.94
C MET A 199 9.49 -1.56 -17.88
N LEU A 200 8.89 -2.57 -17.25
CA LEU A 200 7.90 -2.35 -16.18
C LEU A 200 8.54 -1.82 -14.89
N ALA A 201 9.76 -2.27 -14.55
CA ALA A 201 10.51 -1.69 -13.46
C ALA A 201 10.87 -0.22 -13.74
N ALA A 202 11.34 0.08 -14.95
CA ALA A 202 11.59 1.45 -15.40
C ALA A 202 10.31 2.31 -15.35
N PHE A 203 9.18 1.79 -15.82
CA PHE A 203 7.89 2.47 -15.73
C PHE A 203 7.47 2.73 -14.27
N ALA A 204 7.66 1.76 -13.36
CA ALA A 204 7.38 1.95 -11.94
C ALA A 204 8.31 3.01 -11.31
N VAL A 205 9.59 3.05 -11.71
CA VAL A 205 10.52 4.13 -11.29
C VAL A 205 10.03 5.48 -11.80
N VAL A 206 9.63 5.57 -13.06
CA VAL A 206 9.07 6.83 -13.63
C VAL A 206 7.83 7.26 -12.85
N LEU A 207 6.92 6.35 -12.53
CA LEU A 207 5.74 6.65 -11.71
C LEU A 207 6.11 7.12 -10.31
N LEU A 208 7.15 6.53 -9.68
CA LEU A 208 7.64 6.98 -8.38
C LEU A 208 8.23 8.40 -8.46
N VAL A 209 9.05 8.66 -9.47
CA VAL A 209 9.65 9.99 -9.67
C VAL A 209 8.57 11.02 -9.95
N LEU A 210 7.62 10.72 -10.85
CA LEU A 210 6.50 11.63 -11.15
C LEU A 210 5.61 11.84 -9.93
N GLY A 211 5.34 10.79 -9.14
CA GLY A 211 4.59 10.89 -7.89
C GLY A 211 5.33 11.75 -6.85
N ALA A 212 6.65 11.58 -6.71
CA ALA A 212 7.46 12.39 -5.83
C ALA A 212 7.53 13.86 -6.28
N LEU A 213 7.69 14.11 -7.58
CA LEU A 213 7.66 15.47 -8.14
C LEU A 213 6.29 16.12 -7.96
N ALA A 214 5.21 15.39 -8.25
CA ALA A 214 3.84 15.88 -8.03
C ALA A 214 3.60 16.17 -6.54
N PHE A 215 4.14 15.34 -5.66
CA PHE A 215 4.09 15.54 -4.22
C PHE A 215 4.84 16.82 -3.80
N VAL A 216 6.09 16.99 -4.25
CA VAL A 216 6.89 18.21 -3.99
C VAL A 216 6.22 19.46 -4.56
N PHE A 217 5.68 19.38 -5.78
CA PHE A 217 4.97 20.51 -6.41
C PHE A 217 3.68 20.85 -5.64
N PHE A 218 2.95 19.84 -5.20
CA PHE A 218 1.76 19.98 -4.38
C PHE A 218 2.09 20.58 -3.00
N LEU A 219 3.27 20.25 -2.45
CA LEU A 219 3.79 20.79 -1.20
C LEU A 219 4.23 22.26 -1.30
N HIS A 220 4.83 22.68 -2.41
CA HIS A 220 5.34 24.07 -2.57
C HIS A 220 4.25 25.15 -2.43
N GLY A 221 2.97 24.77 -2.49
CA GLY A 221 1.85 25.65 -2.24
C GLY A 221 1.28 25.59 -0.82
N ASN A 222 1.64 24.59 0.02
CA ASN A 222 0.88 24.25 1.23
C ASN A 222 1.73 23.79 2.44
N ILE A 223 3.05 24.02 2.48
CA ILE A 223 3.85 23.54 3.60
C ILE A 223 4.71 24.62 4.23
N ASP A 224 4.51 24.76 5.55
CA ASP A 224 5.58 25.03 6.50
C ASP A 224 6.27 23.69 6.80
N LEU A 225 7.38 23.42 6.10
CA LEU A 225 8.30 22.35 6.43
C LEU A 225 9.07 22.80 7.67
N TRP A 226 8.80 22.26 8.82
CA TRP A 226 9.48 22.49 10.10
C TRP A 226 8.81 23.52 11.03
N SER A 227 7.75 23.13 11.71
CA SER A 227 7.50 23.63 13.06
C SER A 227 7.17 22.47 13.96
#